data_8d0dcb4ed3de082c86897e0e057a180f
#
_entry.id   8d0dcb4ed3de082c86897e0e057a180f
#
_cell.length_a   1.000
_cell.length_b   1.000
_cell.length_c   1.000
_cell.angle_alpha   90.00
_cell.angle_beta   90.00
_cell.angle_gamma   90.00
#
_symmetry.space_group_name_H-M   'P 1'
#
loop_
_entity.id
_entity.type
_entity.pdbx_description
1 polymer ?
#
loop_
_entity_poly.entity_id
_entity_poly.type
_entity_poly.pdbx_seq_one_letter_code
_entity_poly.pdbx_strand_id
1 'polypeptide(L)'
;YQVIRLLAAPHNNLFIVGDDDQSIYGFRGASPDSMQEFMRDYPEADRIFLNMNYRCNKQITDAAAKVIAKNHNRVEKQSKAVYHGEDGFCCMIFESESEEAEFLLSELSKKQHDGKLNRCAMICRTNYECALWAQNLHKKGIPFTMREKPQNRFQHFVVQDIMAYLALADGRRDR
;
A
#
# COMPACT_ATOMS: atom_id res chain seq x y z
N TYR A 1 1.14 10.27 -20.49
CA TYR A 1 2.24 9.90 -21.37
C TYR A 1 2.24 10.74 -22.65
N GLN A 2 1.12 10.87 -23.37
CA GLN A 2 1.01 11.66 -24.62
C GLN A 2 1.47 13.12 -24.45
N VAL A 3 1.06 13.78 -23.36
CA VAL A 3 1.48 15.16 -23.05
C VAL A 3 3.00 15.24 -22.89
N ILE A 4 3.61 14.27 -22.21
CA ILE A 4 5.06 14.21 -22.01
C ILE A 4 5.79 14.10 -23.35
N ARG A 5 5.29 13.27 -24.28
CA ARG A 5 5.86 13.16 -25.64
C ARG A 5 5.83 14.48 -26.38
N LEU A 6 4.71 15.20 -26.34
CA LEU A 6 4.57 16.49 -27.00
C LEU A 6 5.54 17.53 -26.42
N LEU A 7 5.76 17.52 -25.11
CA LEU A 7 6.68 18.42 -24.43
C LEU A 7 8.15 18.09 -24.72
N ALA A 8 8.47 16.80 -24.90
CA ALA A 8 9.84 16.35 -25.18
C ALA A 8 10.27 16.61 -26.64
N ALA A 9 9.32 16.74 -27.56
CA ALA A 9 9.60 17.00 -28.97
C ALA A 9 10.15 18.42 -29.17
N PRO A 10 11.06 18.66 -30.18
CA PRO A 10 11.62 17.66 -31.09
C PRO A 10 12.86 16.93 -30.54
N HIS A 11 13.42 17.38 -29.41
CA HIS A 11 14.73 16.92 -28.93
C HIS A 11 14.70 15.56 -28.25
N ASN A 12 13.52 15.09 -27.84
CA ASN A 12 13.30 13.82 -27.16
C ASN A 12 14.25 13.58 -25.97
N ASN A 13 14.68 14.66 -25.31
CA ASN A 13 15.48 14.57 -24.09
C ASN A 13 14.58 14.19 -22.93
N LEU A 14 14.37 12.90 -22.77
CA LEU A 14 13.40 12.33 -21.84
C LEU A 14 14.08 11.25 -20.98
N PHE A 15 13.93 11.38 -19.68
CA PHE A 15 14.35 10.38 -18.70
C PHE A 15 13.15 9.94 -17.89
N ILE A 16 12.89 8.64 -17.84
CA ILE A 16 11.79 8.06 -17.08
C ILE A 16 12.31 7.05 -16.07
N VAL A 17 11.64 6.98 -14.93
CA VAL A 17 11.87 5.97 -13.89
C VAL A 17 10.54 5.36 -13.53
N GLY A 18 10.49 4.05 -13.41
CA GLY A 18 9.28 3.37 -13.02
C GLY A 18 9.53 1.92 -12.62
N ASP A 19 8.51 1.31 -12.09
CA ASP A 19 8.46 -0.09 -11.75
C ASP A 19 7.04 -0.60 -12.06
N ASP A 20 6.92 -1.36 -13.14
CA ASP A 20 5.66 -1.93 -13.62
C ASP A 20 5.04 -2.90 -12.60
N ASP A 21 5.87 -3.63 -11.85
CA ASP A 21 5.43 -4.54 -10.79
C ASP A 21 4.79 -3.82 -9.60
N GLN A 22 5.03 -2.50 -9.45
CA GLN A 22 4.43 -1.64 -8.42
C GLN A 22 3.23 -0.83 -8.94
N SER A 23 2.76 -1.09 -10.13
CA SER A 23 1.61 -0.39 -10.73
C SER A 23 0.28 -0.90 -10.14
N ILE A 24 -0.01 -0.55 -8.89
CA ILE A 24 -1.19 -1.02 -8.13
C ILE A 24 -2.40 -0.08 -8.21
N TYR A 25 -2.31 1.03 -8.95
CA TYR A 25 -3.38 2.02 -9.10
C TYR A 25 -4.15 1.90 -10.43
N GLY A 26 -4.26 0.70 -10.98
CA GLY A 26 -5.02 0.44 -12.21
C GLY A 26 -6.46 0.95 -12.15
N PHE A 27 -7.11 0.86 -10.98
CA PHE A 27 -8.45 1.38 -10.73
C PHE A 27 -8.56 2.92 -10.78
N ARG A 28 -7.41 3.63 -10.80
CA ARG A 28 -7.31 5.09 -11.00
C ARG A 28 -6.78 5.46 -12.39
N GLY A 29 -6.73 4.50 -13.32
CA GLY A 29 -6.24 4.71 -14.68
C GLY A 29 -4.72 4.61 -14.83
N ALA A 30 -3.98 4.17 -13.81
CA ALA A 30 -2.58 3.84 -13.99
C ALA A 30 -2.45 2.59 -14.86
N SER A 31 -1.62 2.68 -15.90
CA SER A 31 -1.34 1.55 -16.79
C SER A 31 0.10 1.08 -16.60
N PRO A 32 0.33 -0.22 -16.33
CA PRO A 32 1.66 -0.81 -16.36
C PRO A 32 2.28 -0.76 -17.76
N ASP A 33 1.45 -0.61 -18.79
CA ASP A 33 1.88 -0.60 -20.20
C ASP A 33 2.69 0.65 -20.57
N SER A 34 2.62 1.73 -19.77
CA SER A 34 3.32 2.99 -20.06
C SER A 34 4.84 2.82 -20.24
N MET A 35 5.45 1.90 -19.48
CA MET A 35 6.89 1.59 -19.65
C MET A 35 7.14 0.86 -20.98
N GLN A 36 6.26 -0.04 -21.37
CA GLN A 36 6.36 -0.79 -22.64
C GLN A 36 6.08 0.13 -23.82
N GLU A 37 5.12 1.06 -23.70
CA GLU A 37 4.85 2.09 -24.69
C GLU A 37 6.07 2.98 -24.91
N PHE A 38 6.70 3.43 -23.82
CA PHE A 38 7.94 4.21 -23.92
C PHE A 38 9.04 3.43 -24.65
N MET A 39 9.26 2.17 -24.30
CA MET A 39 10.29 1.36 -24.95
C MET A 39 10.03 1.11 -26.44
N ARG A 40 8.76 1.12 -26.86
CA ARG A 40 8.35 1.00 -28.23
C ARG A 40 8.52 2.29 -29.02
N ASP A 41 8.18 3.43 -28.37
CA ASP A 41 8.26 4.75 -28.98
C ASP A 41 9.70 5.28 -29.06
N TYR A 42 10.58 4.84 -28.15
CA TYR A 42 11.99 5.22 -28.06
C TYR A 42 12.89 3.98 -28.02
N PRO A 43 13.02 3.25 -29.14
CA PRO A 43 13.78 1.98 -29.17
C PRO A 43 15.28 2.18 -28.94
N GLU A 44 15.81 3.37 -29.20
CA GLU A 44 17.20 3.75 -29.00
C GLU A 44 17.50 4.21 -27.56
N ALA A 45 16.49 4.26 -26.68
CA ALA A 45 16.70 4.70 -25.29
C ALA A 45 17.52 3.67 -24.51
N ASP A 46 18.51 4.14 -23.78
CA ASP A 46 19.27 3.32 -22.84
C ASP A 46 18.40 2.82 -21.71
N ARG A 47 18.59 1.56 -21.31
CA ARG A 47 17.84 0.92 -20.23
C ARG A 47 18.76 0.53 -19.11
N ILE A 48 18.49 1.05 -17.93
CA ILE A 48 19.26 0.75 -16.72
C ILE A 48 18.33 0.05 -15.72
N PHE A 49 18.71 -1.16 -15.30
CA PHE A 49 17.99 -1.92 -14.30
C PHE A 49 18.61 -1.76 -12.92
N LEU A 50 17.83 -1.29 -11.95
CA LEU A 50 18.25 -1.20 -10.55
C LEU A 50 17.94 -2.53 -9.83
N ASN A 51 18.77 -3.52 -10.07
CA ASN A 51 18.53 -4.91 -9.64
C ASN A 51 18.90 -5.19 -8.17
N MET A 52 19.62 -4.26 -7.51
CA MET A 52 20.10 -4.51 -6.14
C MET A 52 19.06 -4.01 -5.13
N ASN A 53 18.58 -4.93 -4.29
CA ASN A 53 17.64 -4.64 -3.22
C ASN A 53 18.37 -4.50 -1.88
N TYR A 54 18.45 -3.27 -1.38
CA TYR A 54 19.12 -2.93 -0.11
C TYR A 54 18.15 -2.93 1.09
N ARG A 55 16.85 -3.13 0.85
CA ARG A 55 15.80 -3.05 1.88
C ARG A 55 15.49 -4.39 2.50
N CYS A 56 15.29 -5.40 1.66
CA CYS A 56 14.79 -6.71 2.05
C CYS A 56 15.89 -7.76 1.99
N ASN A 57 15.81 -8.73 2.89
CA ASN A 57 16.66 -9.90 2.83
C ASN A 57 16.25 -10.85 1.69
N LYS A 58 17.04 -11.91 1.51
CA LYS A 58 16.84 -12.87 0.41
C LYS A 58 15.47 -13.57 0.51
N GLN A 59 15.01 -13.95 1.70
CA GLN A 59 13.75 -14.67 1.88
C GLN A 59 12.55 -13.85 1.42
N ILE A 60 12.51 -12.56 1.81
CA ILE A 60 11.45 -11.63 1.42
C ILE A 60 11.51 -11.36 -0.09
N THR A 61 12.71 -11.12 -0.62
CA THR A 61 12.91 -10.85 -2.05
C THR A 61 12.49 -12.05 -2.91
N ASP A 62 12.85 -13.27 -2.52
CA ASP A 62 12.47 -14.50 -3.23
C ASP A 62 10.95 -14.75 -3.15
N ALA A 63 10.32 -14.50 -2.00
CA ALA A 63 8.87 -14.63 -1.84
C ALA A 63 8.13 -13.64 -2.73
N ALA A 64 8.54 -12.38 -2.75
CA ALA A 64 7.98 -11.36 -3.62
C ALA A 64 8.15 -11.70 -5.10
N ALA A 65 9.33 -12.20 -5.50
CA ALA A 65 9.60 -12.63 -6.88
C ALA A 65 8.65 -13.76 -7.32
N LYS A 66 8.36 -14.73 -6.43
CA LYS A 66 7.42 -15.82 -6.72
C LYS A 66 5.98 -15.33 -6.93
N VAL A 67 5.56 -14.33 -6.16
CA VAL A 67 4.22 -13.73 -6.30
C VAL A 67 4.12 -13.00 -7.62
N ILE A 68 5.09 -12.14 -7.92
CA ILE A 68 5.05 -11.28 -9.10
C ILE A 68 5.27 -12.04 -10.42
N ALA A 69 5.96 -13.18 -10.36
CA ALA A 69 6.18 -14.04 -11.53
C ALA A 69 4.89 -14.59 -12.16
N LYS A 70 3.76 -14.51 -11.44
CA LYS A 70 2.44 -14.88 -11.98
C LYS A 70 1.86 -13.84 -12.93
N ASN A 71 2.39 -12.63 -12.96
CA ASN A 71 1.98 -11.60 -13.89
C ASN A 71 2.66 -11.83 -15.24
N HIS A 72 1.86 -11.86 -16.31
CA HIS A 72 2.36 -12.14 -17.65
C HIS A 72 2.80 -10.88 -18.41
N ASN A 73 2.21 -9.72 -18.11
CA ASN A 73 2.50 -8.47 -18.79
C ASN A 73 3.44 -7.60 -17.95
N ARG A 74 4.72 -7.93 -17.97
CA ARG A 74 5.75 -7.24 -17.16
C ARG A 74 7.10 -7.22 -17.86
N VAL A 75 7.94 -6.27 -17.49
CA VAL A 75 9.35 -6.27 -17.87
C VAL A 75 10.09 -7.27 -16.97
N GLU A 76 10.72 -8.25 -17.59
CA GLU A 76 11.49 -9.26 -16.83
C GLU A 76 12.69 -8.60 -16.15
N LYS A 77 12.77 -8.75 -14.85
CA LYS A 77 13.85 -8.22 -14.01
C LYS A 77 14.11 -9.15 -12.84
N GLN A 78 15.35 -9.21 -12.41
CA GLN A 78 15.77 -10.02 -11.27
C GLN A 78 16.26 -9.11 -10.15
N SER A 79 15.56 -9.09 -9.03
CA SER A 79 16.00 -8.38 -7.85
C SER A 79 16.93 -9.25 -7.01
N LYS A 80 18.09 -8.71 -6.63
CA LYS A 80 19.08 -9.40 -5.79
C LYS A 80 19.16 -8.70 -4.43
N ALA A 81 18.89 -9.44 -3.36
CA ALA A 81 19.03 -8.92 -2.01
C ALA A 81 20.52 -8.69 -1.67
N VAL A 82 20.82 -7.52 -1.16
CA VAL A 82 22.14 -7.16 -0.59
C VAL A 82 22.11 -7.30 0.93
N TYR A 83 20.94 -7.09 1.53
CA TYR A 83 20.79 -7.21 2.97
C TYR A 83 20.72 -8.68 3.40
N HIS A 84 21.55 -9.05 4.38
CA HIS A 84 21.70 -10.40 4.89
C HIS A 84 21.08 -10.57 6.30
N GLY A 85 20.00 -9.85 6.62
CA GLY A 85 19.30 -10.01 7.90
C GLY A 85 18.67 -11.39 8.04
N GLU A 86 18.54 -11.84 9.28
CA GLU A 86 17.92 -13.13 9.63
C GLU A 86 16.39 -13.08 9.70
N ASP A 87 15.80 -11.88 9.56
CA ASP A 87 14.35 -11.69 9.62
C ASP A 87 13.65 -12.50 8.53
N GLY A 88 12.80 -13.41 8.95
CA GLY A 88 12.10 -14.33 8.06
C GLY A 88 10.81 -13.75 7.47
N PHE A 89 10.29 -14.48 6.49
CA PHE A 89 8.91 -14.35 6.02
C PHE A 89 8.09 -15.47 6.67
N CYS A 90 6.96 -15.11 7.27
CA CYS A 90 6.03 -16.05 7.88
C CYS A 90 4.61 -15.79 7.34
N CYS A 91 3.90 -16.88 7.04
CA CYS A 91 2.48 -16.85 6.71
C CYS A 91 1.74 -17.65 7.78
N MET A 92 0.74 -17.03 8.40
CA MET A 92 -0.10 -17.66 9.43
C MET A 92 -1.55 -17.67 8.95
N ILE A 93 -2.27 -18.71 9.36
CA ILE A 93 -3.70 -18.86 9.13
C ILE A 93 -4.34 -19.01 10.51
N PHE A 94 -5.37 -18.22 10.77
CA PHE A 94 -6.11 -18.22 12.02
C PHE A 94 -7.53 -18.74 11.77
N GLU A 95 -8.14 -19.37 12.77
CA GLU A 95 -9.51 -19.89 12.70
C GLU A 95 -10.55 -18.76 12.83
N SER A 96 -10.16 -17.63 13.44
CA SER A 96 -11.03 -16.48 13.64
C SER A 96 -10.26 -15.14 13.66
N GLU A 97 -10.98 -14.06 13.34
CA GLU A 97 -10.46 -12.68 13.47
C GLU A 97 -10.04 -12.34 14.91
N SER A 98 -10.69 -12.96 15.91
CA SER A 98 -10.35 -12.75 17.31
C SER A 98 -9.00 -13.36 17.66
N GLU A 99 -8.72 -14.56 17.17
CA GLU A 99 -7.42 -15.23 17.37
C GLU A 99 -6.30 -14.47 16.66
N GLU A 100 -6.52 -14.04 15.43
CA GLU A 100 -5.59 -13.18 14.72
C GLU A 100 -5.28 -11.91 15.51
N ALA A 101 -6.34 -11.24 16.02
CA ALA A 101 -6.19 -10.01 16.76
C ALA A 101 -5.42 -10.21 18.08
N GLU A 102 -5.70 -11.26 18.82
CA GLU A 102 -4.99 -11.58 20.07
C GLU A 102 -3.51 -11.86 19.82
N PHE A 103 -3.21 -12.66 18.80
CA PHE A 103 -1.84 -12.96 18.41
C PHE A 103 -1.06 -11.69 18.03
N LEU A 104 -1.59 -10.88 17.12
CA LEU A 104 -0.91 -9.68 16.63
C LEU A 104 -0.75 -8.62 17.72
N LEU A 105 -1.77 -8.43 18.57
CA LEU A 105 -1.66 -7.51 19.71
C LEU A 105 -0.62 -7.98 20.74
N SER A 106 -0.50 -9.29 20.96
CA SER A 106 0.55 -9.88 21.82
C SER A 106 1.94 -9.58 21.24
N GLU A 107 2.15 -9.82 19.95
CA GLU A 107 3.42 -9.55 19.29
C GLU A 107 3.79 -8.05 19.31
N LEU A 108 2.82 -7.16 19.04
CA LEU A 108 3.05 -5.73 19.10
C LEU A 108 3.35 -5.25 20.53
N SER A 109 2.71 -5.84 21.56
CA SER A 109 3.01 -5.54 22.96
C SER A 109 4.44 -5.94 23.33
N LYS A 110 4.93 -7.07 22.85
CA LYS A 110 6.34 -7.48 23.02
C LYS A 110 7.28 -6.47 22.35
N LYS A 111 6.98 -6.05 21.11
CA LYS A 111 7.76 -5.04 20.38
C LYS A 111 7.75 -3.68 21.08
N GLN A 112 6.63 -3.31 21.71
CA GLN A 112 6.54 -2.09 22.53
C GLN A 112 7.46 -2.18 23.75
N HIS A 113 7.43 -3.29 24.47
CA HIS A 113 8.30 -3.52 25.63
C HIS A 113 9.79 -3.48 25.23
N ASP A 114 10.15 -4.05 24.08
CA ASP A 114 11.51 -4.06 23.55
C ASP A 114 11.94 -2.71 22.95
N GLY A 115 11.09 -1.69 22.92
CA GLY A 115 11.38 -0.39 22.30
C GLY A 115 11.49 -0.42 20.78
N LYS A 116 10.96 -1.47 20.13
CA LYS A 116 11.06 -1.71 18.67
C LYS A 116 9.79 -1.38 17.91
N LEU A 117 8.76 -0.84 18.56
CA LEU A 117 7.45 -0.61 17.95
C LEU A 117 7.53 0.38 16.78
N ASN A 118 8.45 1.36 16.82
CA ASN A 118 8.69 2.33 15.77
C ASN A 118 9.20 1.72 14.45
N ARG A 119 9.57 0.44 14.46
CA ARG A 119 10.00 -0.33 13.26
C ARG A 119 8.90 -1.25 12.74
N CYS A 120 7.71 -1.18 13.30
CA CYS A 120 6.57 -2.01 12.91
C CYS A 120 5.61 -1.21 12.04
N ALA A 121 5.03 -1.86 11.04
CA ALA A 121 3.93 -1.33 10.25
C ALA A 121 2.86 -2.40 10.07
N MET A 122 1.61 -2.00 10.18
CA MET A 122 0.45 -2.84 9.88
C MET A 122 -0.19 -2.34 8.57
N ILE A 123 -0.37 -3.25 7.63
CA ILE A 123 -0.96 -2.95 6.33
C ILE A 123 -2.24 -3.77 6.21
N CYS A 124 -3.36 -3.08 6.00
CA CYS A 124 -4.68 -3.68 5.84
C CYS A 124 -5.16 -3.53 4.40
N ARG A 125 -6.08 -4.39 3.99
CA ARG A 125 -6.68 -4.33 2.65
C ARG A 125 -7.63 -3.14 2.50
N THR A 126 -8.34 -2.77 3.57
CA THR A 126 -9.37 -1.72 3.55
C THR A 126 -9.16 -0.70 4.68
N ASN A 127 -9.67 0.51 4.47
CA ASN A 127 -9.68 1.54 5.52
C ASN A 127 -10.57 1.14 6.71
N TYR A 128 -11.54 0.26 6.48
CA TYR A 128 -12.39 -0.29 7.54
C TYR A 128 -11.59 -1.16 8.51
N GLU A 129 -10.81 -2.09 7.98
CA GLU A 129 -9.89 -2.92 8.78
C GLU A 129 -8.88 -2.06 9.56
N CYS A 130 -8.30 -1.05 8.90
CA CYS A 130 -7.41 -0.11 9.58
C CYS A 130 -8.10 0.57 10.77
N ALA A 131 -9.37 0.95 10.64
CA ALA A 131 -10.14 1.58 11.72
C ALA A 131 -10.42 0.60 12.88
N LEU A 132 -10.72 -0.67 12.60
CA LEU A 132 -10.88 -1.71 13.62
C LEU A 132 -9.57 -1.95 14.37
N TRP A 133 -8.46 -2.06 13.64
CA TRP A 133 -7.15 -2.21 14.25
C TRP A 133 -6.75 -1.01 15.11
N ALA A 134 -7.06 0.21 14.67
CA ALA A 134 -6.84 1.41 15.48
C ALA A 134 -7.60 1.36 16.81
N GLN A 135 -8.84 0.86 16.82
CA GLN A 135 -9.61 0.66 18.05
C GLN A 135 -8.98 -0.39 18.96
N ASN A 136 -8.53 -1.51 18.41
CA ASN A 136 -7.90 -2.58 19.17
C ASN A 136 -6.57 -2.13 19.79
N LEU A 137 -5.73 -1.43 19.04
CA LEU A 137 -4.48 -0.85 19.51
C LEU A 137 -4.71 0.16 20.63
N HIS A 138 -5.71 1.05 20.43
CA HIS A 138 -6.08 2.04 21.45
C HIS A 138 -6.53 1.38 22.77
N LYS A 139 -7.41 0.37 22.70
CA LYS A 139 -7.87 -0.40 23.86
C LYS A 139 -6.73 -1.08 24.62
N LYS A 140 -5.70 -1.50 23.90
CA LYS A 140 -4.51 -2.16 24.49
C LYS A 140 -3.42 -1.16 24.91
N GLY A 141 -3.60 0.14 24.70
CA GLY A 141 -2.61 1.17 25.04
C GLY A 141 -1.34 1.10 24.17
N ILE A 142 -1.43 0.54 22.98
CA ILE A 142 -0.32 0.47 22.04
C ILE A 142 -0.35 1.74 21.19
N PRO A 143 0.69 2.60 21.22
CA PRO A 143 0.74 3.82 20.45
C PRO A 143 0.88 3.51 18.95
N PHE A 144 0.16 4.24 18.12
CA PHE A 144 0.21 4.10 16.66
C PHE A 144 -0.04 5.43 15.96
N THR A 145 0.33 5.49 14.68
CA THR A 145 -0.04 6.58 13.77
C THR A 145 -0.74 6.00 12.56
N MET A 146 -1.72 6.72 12.02
CA MET A 146 -2.40 6.36 10.78
C MET A 146 -2.01 7.33 9.67
N ARG A 147 -1.74 6.80 8.49
CA ARG A 147 -1.44 7.62 7.31
C ARG A 147 -2.66 8.45 6.87
N GLU A 148 -3.84 7.83 6.92
CA GLU A 148 -5.12 8.48 6.64
C GLU A 148 -5.97 8.42 7.90
N LYS A 149 -6.52 9.56 8.32
CA LYS A 149 -7.46 9.59 9.44
C LYS A 149 -8.73 8.84 9.02
N PRO A 150 -9.29 7.96 9.87
CA PRO A 150 -10.55 7.32 9.59
C PRO A 150 -11.62 8.42 9.39
N GLN A 151 -12.32 8.35 8.28
CA GLN A 151 -13.41 9.27 8.04
C GLN A 151 -14.48 9.04 9.11
N ASN A 152 -14.92 10.14 9.73
CA ASN A 152 -16.04 10.08 10.65
C ASN A 152 -17.30 9.73 9.83
N ARG A 153 -17.82 8.50 10.02
CA ARG A 153 -19.00 8.01 9.30
C ARG A 153 -20.22 8.89 9.47
N PHE A 154 -20.32 9.60 10.60
CA PHE A 154 -21.40 10.55 10.85
C PHE A 154 -21.29 11.83 10.02
N GLN A 155 -20.15 12.09 9.38
CA GLN A 155 -19.96 13.19 8.44
C GLN A 155 -20.25 12.80 6.98
N HIS A 156 -20.55 11.53 6.71
CA HIS A 156 -20.95 11.10 5.38
C HIS A 156 -22.30 11.74 5.01
N PHE A 157 -22.44 12.27 3.79
CA PHE A 157 -23.62 13.01 3.36
C PHE A 157 -24.93 12.24 3.59
N VAL A 158 -24.97 10.93 3.31
CA VAL A 158 -26.15 10.08 3.56
C VAL A 158 -26.56 10.11 5.04
N VAL A 159 -25.60 10.07 5.97
CA VAL A 159 -25.90 10.14 7.40
C VAL A 159 -26.39 11.53 7.78
N GLN A 160 -25.80 12.58 7.21
CA GLN A 160 -26.26 13.97 7.42
C GLN A 160 -27.69 14.14 6.92
N ASP A 161 -28.04 13.60 5.75
CA ASP A 161 -29.40 13.63 5.21
C ASP A 161 -30.37 12.90 6.14
N ILE A 162 -30.03 11.69 6.59
CA ILE A 162 -30.85 10.92 7.55
C ILE A 162 -31.06 11.74 8.85
N MET A 163 -29.99 12.33 9.39
CA MET A 163 -30.08 13.15 10.60
C MET A 163 -30.93 14.40 10.39
N ALA A 164 -30.86 15.03 9.22
CA ALA A 164 -31.72 16.15 8.86
C ALA A 164 -33.20 15.74 8.79
N TYR A 165 -33.53 14.59 8.18
CA TYR A 165 -34.91 14.08 8.18
C TYR A 165 -35.43 13.76 9.59
N LEU A 166 -34.61 13.16 10.44
CA LEU A 166 -34.96 12.89 11.83
C LEU A 166 -35.18 14.16 12.62
N ALA A 167 -34.36 15.21 12.42
CA ALA A 167 -34.55 16.53 13.06
C ALA A 167 -35.82 17.20 12.62
N LEU A 168 -36.18 17.12 11.33
CA LEU A 168 -37.46 17.60 10.81
C LEU A 168 -38.65 16.88 11.43
N ALA A 169 -38.58 15.54 11.56
CA ALA A 169 -39.62 14.74 12.18
C ALA A 169 -39.80 15.08 13.68
N ASP A 170 -38.72 15.43 14.38
CA ASP A 170 -38.71 15.86 15.79
C ASP A 170 -39.09 17.34 15.98
N GLY A 171 -39.52 18.01 14.91
CA GLY A 171 -39.95 19.39 14.93
C GLY A 171 -38.85 20.43 15.10
N ARG A 172 -37.58 20.02 15.02
CA ARG A 172 -36.42 20.92 15.03
C ARG A 172 -36.30 21.57 13.65
N ARG A 173 -36.73 22.79 13.54
CA ARG A 173 -36.47 23.64 12.34
C ARG A 173 -35.12 24.31 12.58
N ASP A 174 -34.08 23.89 11.83
CA ASP A 174 -32.87 24.69 11.74
C ASP A 174 -33.26 26.08 11.17
N ARG A 175 -32.86 27.11 11.91
CA ARG A 175 -33.00 28.51 11.49
C ARG A 175 -31.77 28.93 10.71
#